data_ab5d9dcb42a97e81a951179d92aea534
#
_entry.id   ab5d9dcb42a97e81a951179d92aea534
#
_cell.length_a   1.000
_cell.length_b   1.000
_cell.length_c   1.000
_cell.angle_alpha   90.00
_cell.angle_beta   90.00
_cell.angle_gamma   90.00
#
_symmetry.space_group_name_H-M   'P 1'
#
loop_
_entity.id
_entity.type
_entity.pdbx_description
1 polymer ?
#
loop_
_entity_poly.entity_id
_entity_poly.type
_entity_poly.pdbx_seq_one_letter_code
_entity_poly.pdbx_strand_id
1 'polypeptide(L)'
;MTKEKLPKWDLESIYPSVLSSEFLDDIDCIYKKAEELKTKSADENQSILSILSLYDEMSDVVESVGSFVYTSFSVNTTDRDITLAMGKAEKAQTAASDAVTVMIYNLSKRRDEFSDPSLEPYALFLNEVKTD
;
A
#
# COMPACT_ATOMS: atom_id res chain seq x y z
N MET A 1 21.36 -15.25 -19.43
CA MET A 1 20.65 -15.56 -18.79
C MET A 1 19.37 -15.29 -19.11
N THR A 2 18.62 -15.83 -18.90
CA THR A 2 17.36 -15.77 -19.45
C THR A 2 16.33 -15.45 -18.46
N LYS A 3 16.75 -15.02 -17.32
CA LYS A 3 15.82 -14.78 -16.30
C LYS A 3 14.83 -13.72 -16.63
N GLU A 4 15.17 -12.94 -17.55
CA GLU A 4 14.37 -11.81 -17.83
C GLU A 4 13.02 -12.10 -18.34
N LYS A 5 12.76 -13.28 -18.68
CA LYS A 5 11.50 -13.51 -19.34
C LYS A 5 10.43 -14.00 -18.50
N LEU A 6 10.71 -14.74 -17.48
CA LEU A 6 9.68 -15.44 -16.75
C LEU A 6 9.20 -14.64 -15.58
N PRO A 7 7.89 -14.58 -15.32
CA PRO A 7 7.36 -13.82 -14.20
C PRO A 7 7.98 -14.17 -12.86
N LYS A 8 8.32 -15.41 -12.65
CA LYS A 8 8.88 -15.79 -11.37
C LYS A 8 10.27 -15.22 -11.15
N TRP A 9 10.94 -14.81 -12.21
CA TRP A 9 12.21 -14.12 -12.06
C TRP A 9 12.00 -12.80 -11.33
N ASP A 10 10.92 -12.10 -11.69
CA ASP A 10 10.60 -10.85 -11.06
C ASP A 10 10.27 -11.04 -9.61
N LEU A 11 9.60 -12.12 -9.27
CA LEU A 11 9.30 -12.42 -7.89
C LEU A 11 10.56 -12.58 -7.07
N GLU A 12 11.51 -13.33 -7.63
CA GLU A 12 12.75 -13.57 -6.92
C GLU A 12 13.58 -12.31 -6.78
N SER A 13 13.39 -11.34 -7.68
CA SER A 13 14.12 -10.10 -7.56
C SER A 13 13.50 -9.18 -6.50
N ILE A 14 12.22 -9.37 -6.17
CA ILE A 14 11.56 -8.56 -5.15
C ILE A 14 11.90 -9.09 -3.75
N TYR A 15 11.71 -10.37 -3.55
CA TYR A 15 12.00 -11.01 -2.26
C TYR A 15 12.67 -12.34 -2.47
N PRO A 16 13.66 -12.68 -1.64
CA PRO A 16 14.34 -13.99 -1.74
C PRO A 16 13.38 -15.17 -1.56
N SER A 17 12.39 -15.02 -0.72
CA SER A 17 11.38 -16.05 -0.50
C SER A 17 10.22 -15.46 0.26
N VAL A 18 9.11 -16.22 0.33
CA VAL A 18 8.02 -15.83 1.21
C VAL A 18 8.55 -15.96 2.63
N LEU A 19 8.10 -15.12 3.51
CA LEU A 19 8.55 -15.07 4.90
C LEU A 19 10.04 -14.77 5.08
N SER A 20 10.71 -14.25 4.02
CA SER A 20 12.08 -13.76 4.19
C SER A 20 12.04 -12.51 5.07
N SER A 21 13.20 -12.13 5.62
CA SER A 21 13.24 -10.93 6.44
C SER A 21 12.83 -9.70 5.65
N GLU A 22 13.18 -9.65 4.37
CA GLU A 22 12.78 -8.53 3.51
C GLU A 22 11.27 -8.47 3.35
N PHE A 23 10.63 -9.62 3.16
CA PHE A 23 9.19 -9.69 3.05
C PHE A 23 8.52 -9.25 4.36
N LEU A 24 9.00 -9.77 5.47
CA LEU A 24 8.44 -9.43 6.77
C LEU A 24 8.67 -7.98 7.14
N ASP A 25 9.81 -7.41 6.72
CA ASP A 25 10.09 -6.00 6.94
C ASP A 25 9.10 -5.13 6.17
N ASP A 26 8.73 -5.54 4.96
CA ASP A 26 7.75 -4.79 4.19
C ASP A 26 6.35 -4.91 4.78
N ILE A 27 5.99 -6.08 5.32
CA ILE A 27 4.74 -6.22 6.05
C ILE A 27 4.70 -5.23 7.22
N ASP A 28 5.80 -5.15 7.98
CA ASP A 28 5.93 -4.21 9.09
C ASP A 28 5.83 -2.78 8.60
N CYS A 29 6.45 -2.50 7.47
CA CYS A 29 6.44 -1.18 6.86
C CYS A 29 5.01 -0.73 6.55
N ILE A 30 4.17 -1.65 6.06
CA ILE A 30 2.78 -1.34 5.77
C ILE A 30 2.07 -0.89 7.05
N TYR A 31 2.26 -1.62 8.14
CA TYR A 31 1.62 -1.25 9.41
C TYR A 31 2.09 0.12 9.89
N LYS A 32 3.38 0.39 9.78
CA LYS A 32 3.94 1.66 10.23
C LYS A 32 3.41 2.82 9.38
N LYS A 33 3.38 2.64 8.08
CA LYS A 33 2.88 3.69 7.19
C LYS A 33 1.39 3.90 7.37
N ALA A 34 0.64 2.83 7.67
CA ALA A 34 -0.79 2.95 7.93
C ALA A 34 -1.04 3.81 9.16
N GLU A 35 -0.30 3.57 10.25
CA GLU A 35 -0.45 4.38 11.45
C GLU A 35 -0.03 5.82 11.20
N GLU A 36 1.05 5.99 10.47
CA GLU A 36 1.55 7.31 10.12
C GLU A 36 0.52 8.07 9.29
N LEU A 37 -0.12 7.38 8.35
CA LEU A 37 -1.11 7.99 7.48
C LEU A 37 -2.32 8.49 8.28
N LYS A 38 -2.78 7.69 9.25
CA LYS A 38 -3.89 8.10 10.10
C LYS A 38 -3.54 9.37 10.86
N THR A 39 -2.36 9.39 11.48
CA THR A 39 -1.92 10.53 12.27
C THR A 39 -1.72 11.75 11.40
N LYS A 40 -1.05 11.58 10.28
CA LYS A 40 -0.71 12.70 9.41
C LYS A 40 -1.95 13.31 8.78
N SER A 41 -2.91 12.47 8.38
CA SER A 41 -4.13 12.98 7.75
C SER A 41 -4.99 13.74 8.75
N ALA A 42 -4.86 13.44 10.04
CA ALA A 42 -5.63 14.14 11.06
C ALA A 42 -4.99 15.48 11.44
N ASP A 43 -3.77 15.73 11.02
CA ASP A 43 -3.05 16.97 11.37
C ASP A 43 -3.32 18.01 10.29
N GLU A 44 -4.04 19.06 10.67
CA GLU A 44 -4.40 20.13 9.73
C GLU A 44 -3.21 20.94 9.25
N ASN A 45 -2.09 20.83 9.95
CA ASN A 45 -0.87 21.53 9.55
C ASN A 45 -0.11 20.79 8.45
N GLN A 46 -0.47 19.54 8.18
CA GLN A 46 0.16 18.79 7.11
C GLN A 46 -0.50 19.15 5.78
N SER A 47 0.32 19.28 4.73
CA SER A 47 -0.25 19.57 3.42
C SER A 47 -0.95 18.30 2.88
N ILE A 48 -1.99 18.51 2.10
CA ILE A 48 -2.68 17.38 1.48
C ILE A 48 -1.71 16.61 0.59
N LEU A 49 -0.84 17.33 -0.11
CA LEU A 49 0.14 16.68 -0.99
C LEU A 49 1.04 15.72 -0.21
N SER A 50 1.50 16.12 0.99
CA SER A 50 2.35 15.24 1.78
C SER A 50 1.59 14.02 2.27
N ILE A 51 0.31 14.18 2.57
CA ILE A 51 -0.53 13.06 2.98
C ILE A 51 -0.70 12.08 1.83
N LEU A 52 -0.97 12.59 0.63
CA LEU A 52 -1.15 11.74 -0.54
C LEU A 52 0.14 11.07 -0.96
N SER A 53 1.29 11.73 -0.75
CA SER A 53 2.58 11.12 -1.02
C SER A 53 2.81 9.91 -0.12
N LEU A 54 2.45 10.02 1.15
CA LEU A 54 2.55 8.90 2.08
C LEU A 54 1.60 7.77 1.68
N TYR A 55 0.39 8.13 1.25
CA TYR A 55 -0.57 7.16 0.75
C TYR A 55 0.02 6.38 -0.44
N ASP A 56 0.67 7.08 -1.38
CA ASP A 56 1.30 6.42 -2.52
C ASP A 56 2.41 5.47 -2.08
N GLU A 57 3.24 5.90 -1.14
CA GLU A 57 4.32 5.05 -0.63
C GLU A 57 3.76 3.77 -0.01
N MET A 58 2.73 3.92 0.80
CA MET A 58 2.10 2.77 1.43
C MET A 58 1.48 1.85 0.39
N SER A 59 0.81 2.42 -0.60
CA SER A 59 0.16 1.64 -1.66
C SER A 59 1.17 0.85 -2.47
N ASP A 60 2.34 1.43 -2.74
CA ASP A 60 3.38 0.74 -3.48
C ASP A 60 3.86 -0.50 -2.73
N VAL A 61 4.05 -0.39 -1.42
CA VAL A 61 4.49 -1.54 -0.63
C VAL A 61 3.39 -2.59 -0.57
N VAL A 62 2.14 -2.17 -0.38
CA VAL A 62 1.01 -3.09 -0.36
C VAL A 62 0.92 -3.86 -1.67
N GLU A 63 1.09 -3.16 -2.78
CA GLU A 63 1.01 -3.79 -4.09
C GLU A 63 2.14 -4.78 -4.30
N SER A 64 3.36 -4.42 -3.91
CA SER A 64 4.50 -5.31 -4.06
C SER A 64 4.34 -6.59 -3.25
N VAL A 65 3.92 -6.45 -2.00
CA VAL A 65 3.69 -7.59 -1.12
C VAL A 65 2.56 -8.46 -1.65
N GLY A 66 1.46 -7.84 -2.03
CA GLY A 66 0.29 -8.57 -2.51
C GLY A 66 0.58 -9.34 -3.79
N SER A 67 1.25 -8.70 -4.74
CA SER A 67 1.56 -9.33 -6.01
C SER A 67 2.49 -10.52 -5.81
N PHE A 68 3.49 -10.36 -4.97
CA PHE A 68 4.44 -11.44 -4.69
C PHE A 68 3.73 -12.65 -4.09
N VAL A 69 2.91 -12.41 -3.08
CA VAL A 69 2.21 -13.50 -2.39
C VAL A 69 1.19 -14.16 -3.30
N TYR A 70 0.43 -13.36 -4.04
CA TYR A 70 -0.60 -13.90 -4.93
C TYR A 70 0.02 -14.78 -6.00
N THR A 71 1.10 -14.33 -6.61
CA THR A 71 1.77 -15.10 -7.66
C THR A 71 2.39 -16.37 -7.08
N SER A 72 2.98 -16.27 -5.89
CA SER A 72 3.53 -17.44 -5.23
C SER A 72 2.46 -18.48 -4.94
N PHE A 73 1.30 -18.03 -4.48
CA PHE A 73 0.19 -18.91 -4.20
C PHE A 73 -0.32 -19.59 -5.50
N SER A 74 -0.35 -18.84 -6.59
CA SER A 74 -0.80 -19.37 -7.86
C SER A 74 0.11 -20.49 -8.34
N VAL A 75 1.39 -20.42 -8.00
CA VAL A 75 2.35 -21.45 -8.40
C VAL A 75 2.27 -22.66 -7.50
N ASN A 76 2.05 -22.47 -6.22
CA ASN A 76 2.00 -23.59 -5.28
C ASN A 76 1.00 -23.31 -4.16
N THR A 77 -0.24 -23.79 -4.38
CA THR A 77 -1.33 -23.52 -3.45
C THR A 77 -1.30 -24.40 -2.21
N THR A 78 -0.42 -25.40 -2.18
CA THR A 78 -0.36 -26.31 -1.06
C THR A 78 0.77 -25.99 -0.09
N ASP A 79 1.60 -25.00 -0.43
CA ASP A 79 2.72 -24.64 0.43
C ASP A 79 2.21 -23.89 1.67
N ARG A 80 2.57 -24.42 2.83
CA ARG A 80 2.12 -23.84 4.08
C ARG A 80 2.68 -22.45 4.33
N ASP A 81 3.94 -22.23 3.98
CA ASP A 81 4.57 -20.93 4.19
C ASP A 81 3.92 -19.86 3.31
N ILE A 82 3.52 -20.24 2.10
CA ILE A 82 2.83 -19.31 1.22
C ILE A 82 1.47 -18.95 1.81
N THR A 83 0.77 -19.94 2.37
CA THR A 83 -0.52 -19.69 3.00
C THR A 83 -0.38 -18.74 4.20
N LEU A 84 0.67 -18.94 5.00
CA LEU A 84 0.94 -18.04 6.12
C LEU A 84 1.26 -16.63 5.63
N ALA A 85 2.06 -16.54 4.57
CA ALA A 85 2.41 -15.25 4.00
C ALA A 85 1.18 -14.52 3.47
N MET A 86 0.25 -15.26 2.84
CA MET A 86 -1.01 -14.65 2.40
C MET A 86 -1.79 -14.07 3.55
N GLY A 87 -1.88 -14.81 4.66
CA GLY A 87 -2.58 -14.32 5.84
C GLY A 87 -1.96 -13.05 6.37
N LYS A 88 -0.63 -12.99 6.42
CA LYS A 88 0.06 -11.80 6.88
C LYS A 88 -0.17 -10.62 5.94
N ALA A 89 -0.14 -10.88 4.64
CA ALA A 89 -0.37 -9.83 3.65
C ALA A 89 -1.79 -9.31 3.73
N GLU A 90 -2.77 -10.19 3.92
CA GLU A 90 -4.16 -9.77 4.02
C GLU A 90 -4.41 -8.90 5.23
N LYS A 91 -3.79 -9.24 6.36
CA LYS A 91 -3.95 -8.44 7.57
C LYS A 91 -3.33 -7.06 7.39
N ALA A 92 -2.16 -7.01 6.76
CA ALA A 92 -1.50 -5.74 6.51
C ALA A 92 -2.34 -4.90 5.54
N GLN A 93 -2.90 -5.55 4.52
CA GLN A 93 -3.75 -4.85 3.57
C GLN A 93 -4.99 -4.28 4.24
N THR A 94 -5.57 -5.02 5.18
CA THR A 94 -6.72 -4.53 5.94
C THR A 94 -6.33 -3.29 6.75
N ALA A 95 -5.18 -3.33 7.39
CA ALA A 95 -4.70 -2.18 8.16
C ALA A 95 -4.51 -0.97 7.23
N ALA A 96 -3.97 -1.20 6.04
CA ALA A 96 -3.79 -0.13 5.07
C ALA A 96 -5.15 0.43 4.62
N SER A 97 -6.12 -0.44 4.37
CA SER A 97 -7.46 -0.01 3.96
C SER A 97 -8.13 0.83 5.04
N ASP A 98 -7.96 0.43 6.29
CA ASP A 98 -8.51 1.21 7.40
C ASP A 98 -7.87 2.59 7.45
N ALA A 99 -6.57 2.67 7.22
CA ALA A 99 -5.87 3.94 7.22
C ALA A 99 -6.36 4.84 6.08
N VAL A 100 -6.62 4.24 4.91
CA VAL A 100 -7.14 5.00 3.77
C VAL A 100 -8.52 5.55 4.10
N THR A 101 -9.36 4.75 4.75
CA THR A 101 -10.70 5.20 5.15
C THR A 101 -10.61 6.41 6.07
N VAL A 102 -9.70 6.36 7.05
CA VAL A 102 -9.49 7.48 7.96
C VAL A 102 -8.97 8.69 7.20
N MET A 103 -8.03 8.46 6.27
CA MET A 103 -7.49 9.54 5.45
C MET A 103 -8.59 10.23 4.65
N ILE A 104 -9.43 9.44 3.99
CA ILE A 104 -10.52 9.99 3.17
C ILE A 104 -11.46 10.81 4.03
N TYR A 105 -11.81 10.31 5.19
CA TYR A 105 -12.67 11.04 6.11
C TYR A 105 -12.05 12.39 6.50
N ASN A 106 -10.77 12.36 6.84
CA ASN A 106 -10.10 13.59 7.25
C ASN A 106 -9.94 14.57 6.08
N LEU A 107 -9.62 14.05 4.89
CA LEU A 107 -9.49 14.92 3.71
C LEU A 107 -10.83 15.51 3.30
N SER A 108 -11.94 14.80 3.52
CA SER A 108 -13.24 15.32 3.16
C SER A 108 -13.57 16.61 3.89
N LYS A 109 -12.91 16.86 5.01
CA LYS A 109 -13.11 18.10 5.76
C LYS A 109 -12.29 19.25 5.20
N ARG A 110 -11.43 18.98 4.22
CA ARG A 110 -10.53 19.97 3.65
C ARG A 110 -10.77 20.16 2.15
N ARG A 111 -12.01 20.01 1.73
CA ARG A 111 -12.36 20.08 0.31
C ARG A 111 -11.94 21.39 -0.33
N ASP A 112 -11.92 22.47 0.44
CA ASP A 112 -11.53 23.78 -0.07
C ASP A 112 -10.12 23.78 -0.64
N GLU A 113 -9.27 22.88 -0.18
CA GLU A 113 -7.88 22.84 -0.59
C GLU A 113 -7.67 21.97 -1.84
N PHE A 114 -8.72 21.30 -2.31
CA PHE A 114 -8.59 20.36 -3.43
C PHE A 114 -8.30 21.03 -4.77
N SER A 115 -8.53 22.32 -4.87
CA SER A 115 -8.27 23.05 -6.10
C SER A 115 -6.82 23.51 -6.24
N ASP A 116 -5.98 23.23 -5.25
CA ASP A 116 -4.57 23.58 -5.30
C ASP A 116 -3.90 22.92 -6.50
N PRO A 117 -3.19 23.70 -7.35
CA PRO A 117 -2.54 23.11 -8.53
C PRO A 117 -1.55 22.00 -8.20
N SER A 118 -0.94 22.00 -7.03
CA SER A 118 0.00 20.96 -6.64
C SER A 118 -0.68 19.60 -6.51
N LEU A 119 -2.01 19.57 -6.42
CA LEU A 119 -2.77 18.35 -6.24
C LEU A 119 -3.28 17.78 -7.58
N GLU A 120 -2.92 18.38 -8.69
CA GLU A 120 -3.42 17.94 -9.99
C GLU A 120 -3.18 16.46 -10.25
N PRO A 121 -2.03 15.88 -9.92
CA PRO A 121 -1.82 14.43 -10.15
C PRO A 121 -2.83 13.54 -9.42
N TYR A 122 -3.49 14.07 -8.42
CA TYR A 122 -4.48 13.33 -7.62
C TYR A 122 -5.90 13.78 -7.88
N ALA A 123 -6.12 14.53 -8.96
CA ALA A 123 -7.41 15.16 -9.20
C ALA A 123 -8.57 14.16 -9.23
N LEU A 124 -8.37 13.01 -9.88
CA LEU A 124 -9.43 12.01 -9.97
C LEU A 124 -9.77 11.43 -8.62
N PHE A 125 -8.74 11.12 -7.84
CA PHE A 125 -8.94 10.58 -6.51
C PHE A 125 -9.67 11.58 -5.60
N LEU A 126 -9.22 12.84 -5.62
CA LEU A 126 -9.83 13.87 -4.79
C LEU A 126 -11.25 14.17 -5.24
N ASN A 127 -11.53 14.03 -6.52
CA ASN A 127 -12.87 14.23 -7.02
C ASN A 127 -13.82 13.17 -6.43
N GLU A 128 -13.35 11.95 -6.30
CA GLU A 128 -14.15 10.90 -5.68
C GLU A 128 -14.39 11.17 -4.21
N VAL A 129 -13.36 11.65 -3.49
CA VAL A 129 -13.51 12.02 -2.10
C VAL A 129 -14.53 13.14 -1.96
N LYS A 130 -14.52 14.09 -2.91
CA LYS A 130 -15.38 15.25 -2.85
C LYS A 130 -16.84 14.89 -3.02
N THR A 131 -17.14 13.84 -3.79
CA THR A 131 -18.52 13.45 -4.05
C THR A 131 -19.11 12.57 -2.95
N ASP A 132 -18.29 12.01 -2.11
CA ASP A 132 -18.77 11.22 -0.98
C ASP A 132 -19.22 12.13 0.17
#